data_ae778bb5af38f136fd73bb8ca3645759
#
_entry.id   ae778bb5af38f136fd73bb8ca3645759
#
_cell.length_a   1.000
_cell.length_b   1.000
_cell.length_c   1.000
_cell.angle_alpha   90.00
_cell.angle_beta   90.00
_cell.angle_gamma   90.00
#
_symmetry.space_group_name_H-M   'P 1'
#
loop_
_entity.id
_entity.type
_entity.pdbx_description
1 polymer ?
#
loop_
_entity_poly.entity_id
_entity_poly.type
_entity_poly.pdbx_seq_one_letter_code
_entity_poly.pdbx_strand_id
1 'polypeptide(L)'
;VGSEMCIRDRMDDSDYIARHLVTIPCTIVAAPSVIQRYGTPSRIQQFEELPCITTVNALKGAPWQFVNKKGGFETIKVNGRYRVNSGEMAGRAAISGVGFAILSKQACQPYIDDGRLIEIEFEQSAAPLQLFALYSDRRYLPAKTRALIDFMHQRLSH
;
A
#
# COMPACT_ATOMS: atom_id res chain seq x y z
N VAL A 1 -13.14 -18.36 -0.69
CA VAL A 1 -13.10 -18.89 0.70
C VAL A 1 -11.89 -18.39 1.49
N GLY A 2 -10.85 -17.80 0.85
CA GLY A 2 -9.63 -17.37 1.53
C GLY A 2 -9.56 -15.90 1.98
N SER A 3 -10.39 -15.01 1.44
CA SER A 3 -10.27 -13.56 1.67
C SER A 3 -10.99 -13.03 2.92
N GLU A 4 -11.92 -13.76 3.46
CA GLU A 4 -12.66 -13.35 4.69
C GLU A 4 -11.88 -13.63 5.97
N MET A 5 -10.94 -14.59 5.97
CA MET A 5 -10.19 -15.00 7.17
C MET A 5 -9.03 -14.07 7.56
N CYS A 6 -8.43 -13.35 6.61
CA CYS A 6 -7.25 -12.51 6.89
C CYS A 6 -7.54 -11.22 7.66
N ILE A 7 -8.80 -10.79 7.76
CA ILE A 7 -9.16 -9.50 8.40
C ILE A 7 -9.62 -9.71 9.83
N ARG A 8 -10.19 -10.85 10.16
CA ARG A 8 -10.66 -11.17 11.51
C ARG A 8 -9.52 -11.14 12.55
N ASP A 9 -8.30 -11.48 12.12
CA ASP A 9 -7.09 -11.44 12.98
C ASP A 9 -6.50 -10.02 13.16
N ARG A 10 -6.95 -9.02 12.39
CA ARG A 10 -6.39 -7.67 12.43
C ARG A 10 -7.32 -6.60 13.01
N MET A 11 -8.58 -6.94 13.25
CA MET A 11 -9.56 -6.04 13.84
C MET A 11 -10.02 -6.60 15.17
N ASP A 12 -9.24 -6.31 16.22
CA ASP A 12 -9.64 -6.58 17.60
C ASP A 12 -11.01 -5.92 17.86
N ASP A 13 -11.98 -6.73 18.29
CA ASP A 13 -13.28 -6.34 18.88
C ASP A 13 -14.15 -5.33 18.11
N SER A 14 -14.27 -5.41 16.80
CA SER A 14 -15.28 -4.63 16.10
C SER A 14 -16.37 -5.53 15.51
N ASP A 15 -17.63 -5.21 15.80
CA ASP A 15 -18.84 -5.83 15.20
C ASP A 15 -18.99 -5.55 13.68
N TYR A 16 -17.89 -5.18 13.00
CA TYR A 16 -17.89 -4.86 11.58
C TYR A 16 -17.57 -6.08 10.74
N ILE A 17 -18.28 -6.18 9.63
CA ILE A 17 -18.02 -7.14 8.57
C ILE A 17 -17.18 -6.43 7.50
N ALA A 18 -16.09 -7.06 7.09
CA ALA A 18 -15.23 -6.55 6.04
C ALA A 18 -15.41 -7.40 4.78
N ARG A 19 -15.78 -6.76 3.67
CA ARG A 19 -15.82 -7.39 2.35
C ARG A 19 -14.70 -6.83 1.48
N HIS A 20 -13.81 -7.71 1.03
CA HIS A 20 -12.74 -7.33 0.10
C HIS A 20 -13.34 -6.81 -1.21
N LEU A 21 -12.87 -5.67 -1.69
CA LEU A 21 -13.29 -5.05 -2.94
C LEU A 21 -12.25 -5.22 -4.03
N VAL A 22 -11.00 -4.83 -3.75
CA VAL A 22 -9.91 -4.88 -4.73
C VAL A 22 -8.56 -4.95 -4.06
N THR A 23 -7.62 -5.61 -4.74
CA THR A 23 -6.19 -5.62 -4.42
C THR A 23 -5.44 -4.69 -5.35
N ILE A 24 -4.78 -3.67 -4.82
CA ILE A 24 -4.09 -2.64 -5.58
C ILE A 24 -2.58 -2.92 -5.51
N PRO A 25 -1.92 -3.25 -6.63
CA PRO A 25 -0.49 -3.47 -6.66
C PRO A 25 0.28 -2.21 -6.22
N CYS A 26 1.32 -2.41 -5.42
CA CYS A 26 2.23 -1.36 -4.99
C CYS A 26 3.63 -1.58 -5.53
N THR A 27 4.37 -0.50 -5.66
CA THR A 27 5.77 -0.52 -6.06
C THR A 27 6.58 0.49 -5.23
N ILE A 28 7.89 0.35 -5.27
CA ILE A 28 8.83 1.25 -4.62
C ILE A 28 9.32 2.25 -5.66
N VAL A 29 9.28 3.52 -5.29
CA VAL A 29 9.69 4.62 -6.16
C VAL A 29 10.56 5.62 -5.43
N ALA A 30 11.40 6.31 -6.18
CA ALA A 30 12.15 7.47 -5.72
C ALA A 30 12.39 8.44 -6.88
N ALA A 31 12.58 9.73 -6.57
CA ALA A 31 13.02 10.69 -7.57
C ALA A 31 14.46 10.39 -8.03
N PRO A 32 14.85 10.76 -9.26
CA PRO A 32 16.22 10.60 -9.76
C PRO A 32 17.27 11.19 -8.83
N SER A 33 16.98 12.32 -8.20
CA SER A 33 17.87 12.97 -7.23
C SER A 33 18.16 12.15 -5.98
N VAL A 34 17.17 11.34 -5.54
CA VAL A 34 17.34 10.41 -4.42
C VAL A 34 18.26 9.26 -4.81
N ILE A 35 18.03 8.69 -6.00
CA ILE A 35 18.88 7.61 -6.55
C ILE A 35 20.31 8.11 -6.76
N GLN A 36 20.50 9.32 -7.28
CA GLN A 36 21.82 9.90 -7.46
C GLN A 36 22.56 10.08 -6.12
N ARG A 37 21.83 10.44 -5.06
CA ARG A 37 22.41 10.72 -3.75
C ARG A 37 22.69 9.46 -2.94
N TYR A 38 21.81 8.47 -2.97
CA TYR A 38 21.86 7.30 -2.08
C TYR A 38 22.13 5.99 -2.81
N GLY A 39 22.13 6.01 -4.15
CA GLY A 39 22.22 4.81 -4.99
C GLY A 39 20.89 4.08 -5.13
N THR A 40 20.88 3.04 -5.97
CA THR A 40 19.75 2.13 -6.11
C THR A 40 19.91 0.99 -5.11
N PRO A 41 18.99 0.83 -4.14
CA PRO A 41 19.07 -0.28 -3.20
C PRO A 41 18.94 -1.62 -3.94
N SER A 42 19.71 -2.61 -3.52
CA SER A 42 19.70 -3.97 -4.08
C SER A 42 18.98 -4.98 -3.18
N ARG A 43 18.74 -4.62 -1.92
CA ARG A 43 18.04 -5.45 -0.93
C ARG A 43 17.10 -4.59 -0.10
N ILE A 44 15.95 -5.17 0.28
CA ILE A 44 14.92 -4.46 1.05
C ILE A 44 15.40 -4.02 2.44
N GLN A 45 16.34 -4.73 3.05
CA GLN A 45 16.90 -4.37 4.36
C GLN A 45 17.64 -3.03 4.35
N GLN A 46 18.14 -2.57 3.20
CA GLN A 46 18.82 -1.28 3.09
C GLN A 46 17.90 -0.09 3.40
N PHE A 47 16.58 -0.26 3.29
CA PHE A 47 15.61 0.77 3.63
C PHE A 47 15.55 1.11 5.14
N GLU A 48 16.13 0.29 6.01
CA GLU A 48 16.27 0.62 7.43
C GLU A 48 17.13 1.86 7.67
N GLU A 49 18.11 2.12 6.80
CA GLU A 49 19.05 3.23 6.90
C GLU A 49 18.78 4.36 5.90
N LEU A 50 17.97 4.09 4.88
CA LEU A 50 17.65 5.06 3.82
C LEU A 50 16.51 5.99 4.20
N PRO A 51 16.45 7.21 3.63
CA PRO A 51 15.35 8.12 3.88
C PRO A 51 14.06 7.58 3.25
N CYS A 52 13.11 7.19 4.07
CA CYS A 52 11.83 6.64 3.65
C CYS A 52 10.66 7.57 3.98
N ILE A 53 9.69 7.59 3.09
CA ILE A 53 8.41 8.24 3.28
C ILE A 53 7.43 7.17 3.77
N THR A 54 6.78 7.41 4.91
CA THR A 54 5.83 6.49 5.50
C THR A 54 4.42 7.06 5.50
N THR A 55 3.43 6.23 5.20
CA THR A 55 2.03 6.58 5.36
C THR A 55 1.50 6.05 6.68
N VAL A 56 0.78 6.89 7.42
CA VAL A 56 0.10 6.49 8.65
C VAL A 56 -1.25 5.90 8.27
N ASN A 57 -1.39 4.59 8.37
CA ASN A 57 -2.66 3.93 8.13
C ASN A 57 -3.50 3.86 9.41
N ALA A 58 -4.79 4.17 9.30
CA ALA A 58 -5.76 4.00 10.37
C ALA A 58 -5.90 2.54 10.85
N LEU A 59 -5.51 1.57 10.03
CA LEU A 59 -5.63 0.12 10.26
C LEU A 59 -4.35 -0.53 10.79
N LYS A 60 -3.45 0.18 11.45
CA LYS A 60 -2.20 -0.34 12.06
C LYS A 60 -1.29 -1.14 11.10
N GLY A 61 -1.47 -1.04 9.79
CA GLY A 61 -0.60 -1.69 8.82
C GLY A 61 0.79 -1.04 8.80
N ALA A 62 1.85 -1.84 8.92
CA ALA A 62 3.19 -1.34 8.68
C ALA A 62 3.33 -1.00 7.18
N PRO A 63 3.66 0.25 6.81
CA PRO A 63 3.64 0.68 5.40
C PRO A 63 4.73 0.03 4.55
N TRP A 64 5.78 -0.50 5.17
CA TRP A 64 6.92 -1.10 4.51
C TRP A 64 6.91 -2.62 4.70
N GLN A 65 5.94 -3.27 4.04
CA GLN A 65 5.80 -4.71 3.97
C GLN A 65 6.10 -5.23 2.56
N PHE A 66 6.74 -6.39 2.51
CA PHE A 66 7.11 -7.08 1.27
C PHE A 66 6.57 -8.50 1.29
N VAL A 67 6.22 -9.00 0.11
CA VAL A 67 5.80 -10.40 -0.03
C VAL A 67 7.05 -11.28 -0.04
N ASN A 68 7.13 -12.22 0.88
CA ASN A 68 8.25 -13.17 0.93
C ASN A 68 8.02 -14.36 -0.02
N LYS A 69 9.08 -15.17 -0.24
CA LYS A 69 9.03 -16.35 -1.12
C LYS A 69 8.01 -17.42 -0.71
N LYS A 70 7.53 -17.40 0.54
CA LYS A 70 6.55 -18.34 1.08
C LYS A 70 5.11 -17.80 0.99
N GLY A 71 4.89 -16.62 0.37
CA GLY A 71 3.59 -15.96 0.27
C GLY A 71 3.14 -15.23 1.53
N GLY A 72 3.99 -15.14 2.56
CA GLY A 72 3.76 -14.30 3.75
C GLY A 72 4.32 -12.90 3.57
N PHE A 73 4.26 -12.10 4.64
CA PHE A 73 4.75 -10.73 4.64
C PHE A 73 6.01 -10.59 5.52
N GLU A 74 6.97 -9.83 5.03
CA GLU A 74 8.13 -9.37 5.76
C GLU A 74 8.00 -7.86 5.97
N THR A 75 8.11 -7.40 7.22
CA THR A 75 8.01 -5.98 7.56
C THR A 75 9.40 -5.42 7.79
N ILE A 76 9.75 -4.35 7.09
CA ILE A 76 11.00 -3.62 7.29
C ILE A 76 10.73 -2.40 8.16
N LYS A 77 11.49 -2.28 9.25
CA LYS A 77 11.43 -1.12 10.14
C LYS A 77 12.23 0.02 9.54
N VAL A 78 11.56 0.87 8.79
CA VAL A 78 12.21 2.02 8.14
C VAL A 78 12.29 3.23 9.07
N ASN A 79 13.34 4.03 8.88
CA ASN A 79 13.43 5.34 9.47
C ASN A 79 12.57 6.32 8.65
N GLY A 80 11.33 6.51 9.07
CA GLY A 80 10.36 7.40 8.42
C GLY A 80 10.75 8.86 8.57
N ARG A 81 11.62 9.34 7.67
CA ARG A 81 12.04 10.74 7.63
C ARG A 81 10.87 11.70 7.39
N TYR A 82 9.86 11.25 6.68
CA TYR A 82 8.65 12.00 6.38
C TYR A 82 7.43 11.11 6.55
N ARG A 83 6.49 11.54 7.38
CA ARG A 83 5.27 10.77 7.69
C ARG A 83 4.05 11.54 7.24
N VAL A 84 3.20 10.92 6.44
CA VAL A 84 1.98 11.49 5.88
C VAL A 84 0.79 10.56 6.09
N ASN A 85 -0.40 11.08 5.97
CA ASN A 85 -1.66 10.32 6.13
C ASN A 85 -2.35 10.03 4.78
N SER A 86 -1.74 10.37 3.66
CA SER A 86 -2.31 10.08 2.35
C SER A 86 -1.23 9.64 1.34
N GLY A 87 -1.62 8.75 0.41
CA GLY A 87 -0.76 8.30 -0.69
C GLY A 87 -0.40 9.44 -1.64
N GLU A 88 -1.30 10.41 -1.85
CA GLU A 88 -1.05 11.58 -2.68
C GLU A 88 0.10 12.43 -2.11
N MET A 89 0.07 12.71 -0.80
CA MET A 89 1.14 13.44 -0.13
C MET A 89 2.46 12.68 -0.15
N ALA A 90 2.42 11.34 0.00
CA ALA A 90 3.60 10.51 -0.15
C ALA A 90 4.18 10.59 -1.58
N GLY A 91 3.33 10.57 -2.60
CA GLY A 91 3.74 10.74 -4.00
C GLY A 91 4.38 12.09 -4.27
N ARG A 92 3.79 13.18 -3.80
CA ARG A 92 4.35 14.54 -3.91
C ARG A 92 5.71 14.65 -3.21
N ALA A 93 5.85 14.07 -2.02
CA ALA A 93 7.12 14.05 -1.30
C ALA A 93 8.19 13.23 -2.04
N ALA A 94 7.81 12.09 -2.63
CA ALA A 94 8.72 11.27 -3.43
C ALA A 94 9.23 12.02 -4.66
N ILE A 95 8.34 12.67 -5.43
CA ILE A 95 8.69 13.50 -6.60
C ILE A 95 9.62 14.66 -6.20
N SER A 96 9.39 15.25 -5.02
CA SER A 96 10.22 16.34 -4.48
C SER A 96 11.58 15.87 -3.95
N GLY A 97 11.90 14.58 -4.02
CA GLY A 97 13.20 14.06 -3.61
C GLY A 97 13.39 13.91 -2.11
N VAL A 98 12.30 13.77 -1.33
CA VAL A 98 12.38 13.59 0.12
C VAL A 98 12.96 12.22 0.48
N GLY A 99 12.65 11.17 -0.30
CA GLY A 99 13.12 9.82 -0.06
C GLY A 99 12.41 8.78 -0.89
N PHE A 100 12.59 7.52 -0.51
CA PHE A 100 11.93 6.36 -1.10
C PHE A 100 10.49 6.24 -0.58
N ALA A 101 9.56 5.80 -1.43
CA ALA A 101 8.17 5.58 -1.05
C ALA A 101 7.63 4.27 -1.63
N ILE A 102 6.70 3.63 -0.91
CA ILE A 102 5.84 2.59 -1.47
C ILE A 102 4.51 3.25 -1.85
N LEU A 103 4.15 3.15 -3.11
CA LEU A 103 2.95 3.76 -3.68
C LEU A 103 2.19 2.75 -4.55
N SER A 104 0.90 3.02 -4.75
CA SER A 104 0.11 2.31 -5.76
C SER A 104 0.77 2.45 -7.14
N LYS A 105 1.00 1.32 -7.81
CA LYS A 105 1.64 1.30 -9.14
C LYS A 105 0.87 2.16 -10.14
N GLN A 106 -0.45 2.06 -10.14
CA GLN A 106 -1.31 2.87 -11.00
C GLN A 106 -1.16 4.38 -10.74
N ALA A 107 -1.07 4.79 -9.47
CA ALA A 107 -0.98 6.20 -9.12
C ALA A 107 0.38 6.82 -9.48
N CYS A 108 1.47 6.05 -9.46
CA CYS A 108 2.80 6.56 -9.78
C CYS A 108 3.22 6.35 -11.24
N GLN A 109 2.50 5.53 -12.01
CA GLN A 109 2.84 5.23 -13.40
C GLN A 109 3.05 6.48 -14.28
N PRO A 110 2.18 7.51 -14.27
CA PRO A 110 2.43 8.73 -15.06
C PRO A 110 3.74 9.44 -14.71
N TYR A 111 4.16 9.38 -13.46
CA TYR A 111 5.41 9.99 -12.99
C TYR A 111 6.64 9.15 -13.30
N ILE A 112 6.47 7.84 -13.45
CA ILE A 112 7.51 6.93 -13.94
C ILE A 112 7.70 7.16 -15.44
N ASP A 113 6.61 7.24 -16.21
CA ASP A 113 6.63 7.42 -17.67
C ASP A 113 7.29 8.75 -18.07
N ASP A 114 7.10 9.81 -17.27
CA ASP A 114 7.70 11.13 -17.53
C ASP A 114 9.06 11.33 -16.84
N GLY A 115 9.59 10.30 -16.17
CA GLY A 115 10.92 10.29 -15.58
C GLY A 115 11.07 11.05 -14.24
N ARG A 116 9.96 11.53 -13.64
CA ARG A 116 9.99 12.18 -12.31
C ARG A 116 10.17 11.19 -11.17
N LEU A 117 9.76 9.94 -11.37
CA LEU A 117 10.01 8.84 -10.46
C LEU A 117 10.70 7.69 -11.18
N ILE A 118 11.54 6.97 -10.46
CA ILE A 118 12.19 5.73 -10.89
C ILE A 118 11.57 4.61 -10.06
N GLU A 119 11.06 3.58 -10.74
CA GLU A 119 10.62 2.34 -10.11
C GLU A 119 11.85 1.50 -9.72
N ILE A 120 11.82 0.94 -8.51
CA ILE A 120 12.87 0.09 -7.99
C ILE A 120 12.30 -1.31 -7.82
N GLU A 121 12.81 -2.23 -8.58
CA GLU A 121 12.39 -3.63 -8.57
C GLU A 121 13.29 -4.47 -7.68
N PHE A 122 12.67 -5.35 -6.90
CA PHE A 122 13.34 -6.37 -6.08
C PHE A 122 12.76 -7.75 -6.40
N GLU A 123 13.46 -8.79 -5.97
CA GLU A 123 12.93 -10.15 -5.99
C GLU A 123 11.64 -10.27 -5.16
N GLN A 124 11.54 -9.48 -4.09
CA GLN A 124 10.37 -9.37 -3.22
C GLN A 124 9.56 -8.13 -3.63
N SER A 125 8.31 -8.32 -3.97
CA SER A 125 7.41 -7.22 -4.29
C SER A 125 6.90 -6.50 -3.04
N ALA A 126 6.64 -5.21 -3.15
CA ALA A 126 5.93 -4.48 -2.10
C ALA A 126 4.55 -5.10 -1.86
N ALA A 127 4.12 -5.17 -0.60
CA ALA A 127 2.81 -5.70 -0.27
C ALA A 127 1.71 -4.84 -0.93
N PRO A 128 0.72 -5.47 -1.58
CA PRO A 128 -0.36 -4.73 -2.22
C PRO A 128 -1.28 -4.10 -1.17
N LEU A 129 -1.93 -3.02 -1.54
CA LEU A 129 -3.02 -2.44 -0.74
C LEU A 129 -4.29 -3.26 -0.94
N GLN A 130 -4.95 -3.56 0.17
CA GLN A 130 -6.24 -4.24 0.19
C GLN A 130 -7.33 -3.23 0.52
N LEU A 131 -8.29 -3.07 -0.35
CA LEU A 131 -9.45 -2.21 -0.13
C LEU A 131 -10.65 -3.04 0.30
N PHE A 132 -11.29 -2.64 1.39
CA PHE A 132 -12.45 -3.34 1.96
C PHE A 132 -13.62 -2.40 2.15
N ALA A 133 -14.83 -2.91 1.95
CA ALA A 133 -16.05 -2.30 2.46
C ALA A 133 -16.30 -2.82 3.88
N LEU A 134 -16.46 -1.89 4.83
CA LEU A 134 -16.78 -2.21 6.22
C LEU A 134 -18.23 -1.84 6.51
N TYR A 135 -19.00 -2.74 7.13
CA TYR A 135 -20.38 -2.50 7.54
C TYR A 135 -20.73 -3.26 8.82
N SER A 136 -21.67 -2.74 9.58
CA SER A 136 -21.88 -3.12 10.99
C SER A 136 -22.74 -4.37 11.23
N ASP A 137 -23.53 -4.87 10.29
CA ASP A 137 -24.35 -6.08 10.51
C ASP A 137 -24.73 -6.77 9.18
N ARG A 138 -24.75 -8.11 9.22
CA ARG A 138 -25.24 -8.95 8.12
C ARG A 138 -26.75 -8.98 8.02
N ARG A 139 -27.46 -8.86 9.16
CA ARG A 139 -28.90 -9.09 9.26
C ARG A 139 -29.75 -7.94 8.70
N TYR A 140 -29.19 -6.74 8.66
CA TYR A 140 -29.90 -5.53 8.27
C TYR A 140 -29.19 -4.67 7.23
N LEU A 141 -28.37 -5.32 6.35
CA LEU A 141 -27.76 -4.55 5.27
C LEU A 141 -28.85 -4.13 4.27
N PRO A 142 -29.17 -2.81 4.17
CA PRO A 142 -30.16 -2.33 3.25
C PRO A 142 -29.85 -2.75 1.81
N ALA A 143 -30.87 -3.06 1.02
CA ALA A 143 -30.68 -3.49 -0.37
C ALA A 143 -29.85 -2.49 -1.19
N LYS A 144 -30.00 -1.19 -0.91
CA LYS A 144 -29.21 -0.11 -1.53
C LYS A 144 -27.72 -0.23 -1.22
N THR A 145 -27.37 -0.52 0.03
CA THR A 145 -25.96 -0.67 0.46
C THR A 145 -25.35 -1.93 -0.17
N ARG A 146 -26.09 -3.02 -0.23
CA ARG A 146 -25.65 -4.25 -0.89
C ARG A 146 -25.39 -4.01 -2.39
N ALA A 147 -26.35 -3.36 -3.08
CA ALA A 147 -26.20 -3.03 -4.50
C ALA A 147 -24.98 -2.11 -4.75
N LEU A 148 -24.72 -1.14 -3.87
CA LEU A 148 -23.55 -0.27 -3.96
C LEU A 148 -22.25 -1.07 -3.80
N ILE A 149 -22.16 -1.95 -2.80
CA ILE A 149 -20.96 -2.78 -2.57
C ILE A 149 -20.72 -3.72 -3.77
N ASP A 150 -21.77 -4.35 -4.30
CA ASP A 150 -21.68 -5.21 -5.48
C ASP A 150 -21.22 -4.42 -6.72
N PHE A 151 -21.78 -3.23 -6.93
CA PHE A 151 -21.37 -2.34 -8.00
C PHE A 151 -19.89 -1.91 -7.87
N MET A 152 -19.46 -1.52 -6.69
CA MET A 152 -18.06 -1.17 -6.43
C MET A 152 -17.13 -2.34 -6.68
N HIS A 153 -17.48 -3.53 -6.21
CA HIS A 153 -16.69 -4.73 -6.44
C HIS A 153 -16.54 -5.03 -7.95
N GLN A 154 -17.62 -4.96 -8.70
CA GLN A 154 -17.59 -5.16 -10.16
C GLN A 154 -16.73 -4.10 -10.89
N ARG A 155 -16.83 -2.85 -10.48
CA ARG A 155 -16.11 -1.73 -11.13
C ARG A 155 -14.63 -1.68 -10.80
N LEU A 156 -14.24 -2.11 -9.59
CA LEU A 156 -12.86 -2.05 -9.14
C LEU A 156 -12.08 -3.34 -9.45
N SER A 157 -12.77 -4.43 -9.81
CA SER A 157 -12.14 -5.71 -10.19
C SER A 157 -11.67 -5.77 -11.65
N HIS A 158 -11.82 -4.67 -12.38
CA HIS A 158 -11.33 -4.50 -13.77
C HIS A 158 -10.18 -3.45 -13.78
#